data_18c975294191b34cae9de0c707ce6040
#
_entry.id   18c975294191b34cae9de0c707ce6040
#
_cell.length_a   1.000
_cell.length_b   1.000
_cell.length_c   1.000
_cell.angle_alpha   90.00
_cell.angle_beta   90.00
_cell.angle_gamma   90.00
#
_symmetry.space_group_name_H-M   'P 1'
#
loop_
_entity.id
_entity.type
_entity.pdbx_description
1 polymer ?
#
loop_
_entity_poly.entity_id
_entity_poly.type
_entity_poly.pdbx_seq_one_letter_code
_entity_poly.pdbx_strand_id
1 'polypeptide(L)'
;HHAAQSVRVVTLLEREGRGLNLTEEVREGILAHSDGQAWSRTQEGRVVRYADKIAYMNHDIEDAIRGGILTEEDLPWEVRLRFGSGKSRRISGMLQAIIQHSGETVQMDEESERHFLTLKRFLFEAVYKNPVAKGEEGKARDIVRYLFAYYVANPHKLPDFYRSIAEEETPARAAADFISGMSDRYCVDLYEGMVIPRSWPVL
;
A
#
# COMPACT_ATOMS: atom_id res chain seq x y z
N HIS A 1 -1.95 -0.83 11.37
CA HIS A 1 -1.37 -1.73 10.36
C HIS A 1 -2.30 -1.80 9.15
N HIS A 2 -1.79 -1.54 7.92
CA HIS A 2 -2.64 -1.40 6.73
C HIS A 2 -3.50 -2.64 6.43
N ALA A 3 -2.98 -3.85 6.61
CA ALA A 3 -3.76 -5.08 6.37
C ALA A 3 -4.96 -5.20 7.32
N ALA A 4 -4.80 -4.82 8.59
CA ALA A 4 -5.92 -4.78 9.54
C ALA A 4 -6.94 -3.69 9.16
N GLN A 5 -6.46 -2.54 8.69
CA GLN A 5 -7.33 -1.48 8.16
C GLN A 5 -8.06 -1.93 6.89
N SER A 6 -7.38 -2.66 5.99
CA SER A 6 -8.04 -3.23 4.80
C SER A 6 -9.18 -4.19 5.16
N VAL A 7 -8.98 -5.04 6.18
CA VAL A 7 -10.08 -5.89 6.68
C VAL A 7 -11.22 -5.03 7.24
N ARG A 8 -10.93 -3.97 8.01
CA ARG A 8 -11.96 -3.05 8.51
C ARG A 8 -12.71 -2.35 7.36
N VAL A 9 -11.99 -1.92 6.33
CA VAL A 9 -12.64 -1.33 5.14
C VAL A 9 -13.68 -2.28 4.57
N VAL A 10 -13.29 -3.50 4.25
CA VAL A 10 -14.20 -4.46 3.58
C VAL A 10 -15.28 -5.03 4.49
N THR A 11 -15.11 -5.00 5.82
CA THR A 11 -16.09 -5.54 6.76
C THR A 11 -17.02 -4.50 7.35
N LEU A 12 -16.61 -3.23 7.40
CA LEU A 12 -17.36 -2.17 8.06
C LEU A 12 -17.53 -0.92 7.20
N LEU A 13 -16.42 -0.35 6.67
CA LEU A 13 -16.51 0.99 6.08
C LEU A 13 -17.20 1.01 4.72
N GLU A 14 -17.06 -0.03 3.92
CA GLU A 14 -17.74 -0.15 2.65
C GLU A 14 -19.27 -0.16 2.81
N ARG A 15 -19.96 0.44 1.85
CA ARG A 15 -21.44 0.50 1.83
C ARG A 15 -22.05 1.08 3.10
N GLU A 16 -21.39 2.11 3.67
CA GLU A 16 -21.89 2.85 4.84
C GLU A 16 -22.24 1.93 6.02
N GLY A 17 -21.28 1.16 6.47
CA GLY A 17 -21.41 0.28 7.64
C GLY A 17 -21.88 -1.14 7.35
N ARG A 18 -22.27 -1.47 6.11
CA ARG A 18 -22.77 -2.81 5.75
C ARG A 18 -21.67 -3.80 5.37
N GLY A 19 -20.49 -3.30 5.00
CA GLY A 19 -19.40 -4.12 4.51
C GLY A 19 -19.71 -4.83 3.19
N LEU A 20 -18.78 -5.67 2.73
CA LEU A 20 -18.88 -6.36 1.44
C LEU A 20 -19.40 -7.79 1.53
N ASN A 21 -19.77 -8.29 2.71
CA ASN A 21 -20.25 -9.66 2.93
C ASN A 21 -19.27 -10.74 2.38
N LEU A 22 -17.99 -10.58 2.66
CA LEU A 22 -16.94 -11.50 2.24
C LEU A 22 -16.87 -12.71 3.16
N THR A 23 -16.44 -13.87 2.61
CA THR A 23 -16.19 -15.07 3.42
C THR A 23 -14.98 -14.87 4.35
N GLU A 24 -14.85 -15.74 5.33
CA GLU A 24 -13.72 -15.73 6.28
C GLU A 24 -12.38 -15.90 5.56
N GLU A 25 -12.34 -16.79 4.55
CA GLU A 25 -11.14 -17.09 3.76
C GLU A 25 -10.66 -15.86 2.99
N VAL A 26 -11.58 -15.09 2.41
CA VAL A 26 -11.23 -13.85 1.69
C VAL A 26 -10.72 -12.79 2.68
N ARG A 27 -11.35 -12.63 3.83
CA ARG A 27 -10.89 -11.69 4.88
C ARG A 27 -9.52 -12.08 5.43
N GLU A 28 -9.30 -13.37 5.64
CA GLU A 28 -8.00 -13.90 6.07
C GLU A 28 -6.93 -13.65 5.01
N GLY A 29 -7.22 -13.89 3.73
CA GLY A 29 -6.31 -13.59 2.63
C GLY A 29 -5.95 -12.10 2.54
N ILE A 30 -6.92 -11.20 2.76
CA ILE A 30 -6.69 -9.75 2.86
C ILE A 30 -5.76 -9.43 4.03
N LEU A 31 -5.95 -10.05 5.20
CA LEU A 31 -5.08 -9.83 6.34
C LEU A 31 -3.67 -10.37 6.10
N ALA A 32 -3.57 -11.53 5.47
CA ALA A 32 -2.32 -12.27 5.27
C ALA A 32 -1.44 -11.74 4.13
N HIS A 33 -1.92 -10.83 3.26
CA HIS A 33 -1.14 -10.37 2.12
C HIS A 33 0.12 -9.61 2.51
N SER A 34 0.09 -8.93 3.65
CA SER A 34 1.16 -8.03 4.11
C SER A 34 2.34 -8.76 4.74
N ASP A 35 3.52 -8.12 4.68
CA ASP A 35 4.70 -8.60 5.39
C ASP A 35 4.51 -8.58 6.91
N GLY A 36 5.17 -9.53 7.57
CA GLY A 36 5.04 -9.71 9.02
C GLY A 36 3.78 -10.46 9.45
N GLN A 37 2.89 -10.80 8.52
CA GLN A 37 1.77 -11.69 8.76
C GLN A 37 2.12 -13.15 8.42
N ALA A 38 1.43 -14.11 9.05
CA ALA A 38 1.49 -15.50 8.65
C ALA A 38 1.06 -15.64 7.17
N TRP A 39 1.50 -16.72 6.52
CA TRP A 39 0.99 -17.05 5.20
C TRP A 39 -0.49 -17.41 5.27
N SER A 40 -1.24 -17.04 4.24
CA SER A 40 -2.64 -17.43 4.11
C SER A 40 -2.79 -18.95 4.08
N ARG A 41 -3.86 -19.43 4.70
CA ARG A 41 -4.25 -20.84 4.68
C ARG A 41 -4.76 -21.28 3.32
N THR A 42 -5.28 -20.34 2.51
CA THR A 42 -5.78 -20.61 1.16
C THR A 42 -4.71 -20.36 0.11
N GLN A 43 -4.78 -21.09 -0.99
CA GLN A 43 -3.86 -20.90 -2.11
C GLN A 43 -4.10 -19.56 -2.81
N GLU A 44 -5.37 -19.13 -2.89
CA GLU A 44 -5.76 -17.83 -3.41
C GLU A 44 -5.13 -16.67 -2.64
N GLY A 45 -5.15 -16.74 -1.31
CA GLY A 45 -4.50 -15.74 -0.45
C GLY A 45 -2.97 -15.73 -0.64
N ARG A 46 -2.35 -16.88 -0.89
CA ARG A 46 -0.91 -16.98 -1.24
C ARG A 46 -0.62 -16.33 -2.60
N VAL A 47 -1.48 -16.59 -3.61
CA VAL A 47 -1.37 -15.92 -4.92
C VAL A 47 -1.46 -14.41 -4.76
N VAL A 48 -2.43 -13.91 -4.01
CA VAL A 48 -2.59 -12.46 -3.76
C VAL A 48 -1.35 -11.87 -3.10
N ARG A 49 -0.77 -12.57 -2.11
CA ARG A 49 0.46 -12.10 -1.44
C ARG A 49 1.66 -12.01 -2.38
N TYR A 50 1.85 -12.98 -3.27
CA TYR A 50 2.89 -12.89 -4.30
C TYR A 50 2.59 -11.80 -5.31
N ALA A 51 1.36 -11.71 -5.80
CA ALA A 51 0.94 -10.71 -6.77
C ALA A 51 1.16 -9.28 -6.25
N ASP A 52 0.76 -9.00 -5.01
CA ASP A 52 1.00 -7.72 -4.34
C ASP A 52 2.49 -7.38 -4.32
N LYS A 53 3.33 -8.30 -3.86
CA LYS A 53 4.77 -8.08 -3.76
C LYS A 53 5.44 -7.90 -5.12
N ILE A 54 5.09 -8.71 -6.10
CA ILE A 54 5.60 -8.58 -7.47
C ILE A 54 5.19 -7.23 -8.06
N ALA A 55 3.93 -6.84 -7.86
CA ALA A 55 3.41 -5.58 -8.38
C ALA A 55 4.13 -4.37 -7.78
N TYR A 56 4.14 -4.24 -6.45
CA TYR A 56 4.71 -3.04 -5.84
C TYR A 56 6.21 -2.91 -6.11
N MET A 57 6.99 -3.98 -5.97
CA MET A 57 8.44 -3.90 -6.25
C MET A 57 8.74 -3.47 -7.69
N ASN A 58 7.97 -3.98 -8.66
CA ASN A 58 8.20 -3.63 -10.06
C ASN A 58 7.70 -2.22 -10.41
N HIS A 59 6.65 -1.72 -9.74
CA HIS A 59 6.22 -0.34 -9.87
C HIS A 59 7.22 0.62 -9.21
N ASP A 60 7.68 0.30 -8.01
CA ASP A 60 8.66 1.13 -7.29
C ASP A 60 10.00 1.23 -8.04
N ILE A 61 10.45 0.14 -8.70
CA ILE A 61 11.63 0.20 -9.58
C ILE A 61 11.40 1.17 -10.74
N GLU A 62 10.24 1.07 -11.41
CA GLU A 62 9.92 1.95 -12.54
C GLU A 62 9.85 3.42 -12.12
N ASP A 63 9.23 3.68 -10.97
CA ASP A 63 9.14 5.03 -10.43
C ASP A 63 10.50 5.57 -9.98
N ALA A 64 11.35 4.73 -9.36
CA ALA A 64 12.71 5.10 -9.00
C ALA A 64 13.59 5.40 -10.23
N ILE A 65 13.44 4.63 -11.32
CA ILE A 65 14.12 4.90 -12.60
C ILE A 65 13.61 6.21 -13.19
N ARG A 66 12.29 6.41 -13.24
CA ARG A 66 11.67 7.66 -13.74
C ARG A 66 12.10 8.86 -12.92
N GLY A 67 12.24 8.71 -11.61
CA GLY A 67 12.73 9.73 -10.68
C GLY A 67 14.25 9.95 -10.70
N GLY A 68 15.01 9.20 -11.52
CA GLY A 68 16.47 9.31 -11.60
C GLY A 68 17.22 8.82 -10.35
N ILE A 69 16.57 7.99 -9.52
CA ILE A 69 17.16 7.40 -8.31
C ILE A 69 17.96 6.13 -8.64
N LEU A 70 17.48 5.36 -9.62
CA LEU A 70 18.08 4.11 -10.08
C LEU A 70 18.17 4.09 -11.61
N THR A 71 19.01 3.19 -12.08
CA THR A 71 18.97 2.66 -13.45
C THR A 71 18.67 1.15 -13.41
N GLU A 72 18.32 0.54 -14.53
CA GLU A 72 18.09 -0.92 -14.58
C GLU A 72 19.38 -1.70 -14.25
N GLU A 73 20.55 -1.12 -14.55
CA GLU A 73 21.87 -1.69 -14.31
C GLU A 73 22.24 -1.74 -12.82
N ASP A 74 21.67 -0.88 -12.00
CA ASP A 74 21.89 -0.84 -10.54
C ASP A 74 21.23 -2.02 -9.82
N LEU A 75 20.24 -2.66 -10.45
CA LEU A 75 19.60 -3.84 -9.88
C LEU A 75 20.59 -4.98 -9.74
N PRO A 76 20.54 -5.78 -8.64
CA PRO A 76 21.45 -6.91 -8.45
C PRO A 76 21.49 -7.81 -9.68
N TRP A 77 22.71 -8.12 -10.14
CA TRP A 77 22.91 -8.84 -11.39
C TRP A 77 22.28 -10.25 -11.36
N GLU A 78 22.27 -10.90 -10.19
CA GLU A 78 21.67 -12.20 -9.96
C GLU A 78 20.16 -12.15 -10.18
N VAL A 79 19.51 -11.06 -9.76
CA VAL A 79 18.07 -10.82 -9.95
C VAL A 79 17.75 -10.65 -11.43
N ARG A 80 18.60 -9.86 -12.16
CA ARG A 80 18.45 -9.66 -13.60
C ARG A 80 18.69 -10.95 -14.39
N LEU A 81 19.66 -11.75 -13.95
CA LEU A 81 19.93 -13.06 -14.56
C LEU A 81 18.75 -14.03 -14.35
N ARG A 82 18.21 -14.10 -13.13
CA ARG A 82 17.18 -15.06 -12.76
C ARG A 82 15.79 -14.69 -13.32
N PHE A 83 15.38 -13.43 -13.23
CA PHE A 83 14.04 -12.99 -13.59
C PHE A 83 14.00 -12.18 -14.91
N GLY A 84 15.13 -11.78 -15.46
CA GLY A 84 15.23 -10.96 -16.66
C GLY A 84 15.37 -9.46 -16.38
N SER A 85 15.85 -8.73 -17.39
CA SER A 85 16.00 -7.28 -17.37
C SER A 85 14.77 -6.60 -17.95
N GLY A 86 14.38 -5.47 -17.35
CA GLY A 86 13.19 -4.71 -17.68
C GLY A 86 11.92 -5.27 -17.02
N LYS A 87 10.96 -4.38 -16.76
CA LYS A 87 9.74 -4.64 -15.97
C LYS A 87 8.99 -5.90 -16.42
N SER A 88 8.67 -5.99 -17.71
CA SER A 88 7.84 -7.09 -18.23
C SER A 88 8.54 -8.45 -18.11
N ARG A 89 9.85 -8.53 -18.41
CA ARG A 89 10.60 -9.79 -18.30
C ARG A 89 10.75 -10.19 -16.84
N ARG A 90 11.02 -9.25 -15.96
CA ARG A 90 11.17 -9.50 -14.52
C ARG A 90 9.88 -10.01 -13.90
N ILE A 91 8.74 -9.39 -14.20
CA ILE A 91 7.41 -9.87 -13.79
C ILE A 91 7.17 -11.29 -14.33
N SER A 92 7.37 -11.50 -15.64
CA SER A 92 7.19 -12.81 -16.26
C SER A 92 8.08 -13.88 -15.64
N GLY A 93 9.36 -13.57 -15.37
CA GLY A 93 10.30 -14.50 -14.74
C GLY A 93 9.86 -14.89 -13.32
N MET A 94 9.39 -13.92 -12.52
CA MET A 94 8.86 -14.18 -11.18
C MET A 94 7.59 -15.05 -11.23
N LEU A 95 6.66 -14.75 -12.15
CA LEU A 95 5.44 -15.55 -12.32
C LEU A 95 5.76 -16.97 -12.79
N GLN A 96 6.69 -17.14 -13.72
CA GLN A 96 7.12 -18.47 -14.18
C GLN A 96 7.74 -19.28 -13.03
N ALA A 97 8.56 -18.66 -12.18
CA ALA A 97 9.14 -19.33 -11.01
C ALA A 97 8.05 -19.85 -10.06
N ILE A 98 6.97 -19.09 -9.85
CA ILE A 98 5.82 -19.52 -9.05
C ILE A 98 5.08 -20.65 -9.76
N ILE A 99 4.69 -20.48 -11.04
CA ILE A 99 3.88 -21.44 -11.78
C ILE A 99 4.59 -22.80 -11.89
N GLN A 100 5.89 -22.81 -12.15
CA GLN A 100 6.66 -24.03 -12.35
C GLN A 100 6.92 -24.82 -11.05
N HIS A 101 6.92 -24.14 -9.90
CA HIS A 101 7.26 -24.75 -8.61
C HIS A 101 6.09 -24.87 -7.64
N SER A 102 4.91 -24.37 -8.02
CA SER A 102 3.69 -24.57 -7.26
C SER A 102 3.13 -25.98 -7.52
N GLY A 103 2.77 -26.66 -6.44
CA GLY A 103 2.08 -27.95 -6.43
C GLY A 103 0.87 -27.84 -5.52
N GLU A 104 0.89 -28.56 -4.39
CA GLU A 104 -0.14 -28.41 -3.35
C GLU A 104 -0.10 -27.03 -2.67
N THR A 105 1.05 -26.37 -2.72
CA THR A 105 1.26 -25.03 -2.15
C THR A 105 1.81 -24.08 -3.21
N VAL A 106 1.23 -22.88 -3.29
CA VAL A 106 1.74 -21.79 -4.13
C VAL A 106 3.05 -21.27 -3.54
N GLN A 107 4.15 -21.40 -4.30
CA GLN A 107 5.50 -21.05 -3.88
C GLN A 107 6.46 -20.87 -5.06
N MET A 108 7.58 -20.23 -4.82
CA MET A 108 8.77 -20.25 -5.70
C MET A 108 9.70 -21.40 -5.29
N ASP A 109 10.65 -21.78 -6.17
CA ASP A 109 11.81 -22.56 -5.76
C ASP A 109 12.71 -21.72 -4.83
N GLU A 110 13.55 -22.43 -4.06
CA GLU A 110 14.43 -21.80 -3.06
C GLU A 110 15.37 -20.74 -3.65
N GLU A 111 15.90 -20.99 -4.85
CA GLU A 111 16.79 -20.05 -5.52
C GLU A 111 16.05 -18.78 -5.93
N SER A 112 14.87 -18.91 -6.53
CA SER A 112 14.02 -17.78 -6.91
C SER A 112 13.57 -16.98 -5.69
N GLU A 113 13.15 -17.64 -4.61
CA GLU A 113 12.76 -16.95 -3.36
C GLU A 113 13.94 -16.17 -2.78
N ARG A 114 15.16 -16.71 -2.79
CA ARG A 114 16.36 -15.99 -2.35
C ARG A 114 16.62 -14.73 -3.19
N HIS A 115 16.51 -14.82 -4.51
CA HIS A 115 16.69 -13.65 -5.38
C HIS A 115 15.56 -12.62 -5.24
N PHE A 116 14.35 -13.09 -5.02
CA PHE A 116 13.19 -12.24 -4.72
C PHE A 116 13.41 -11.43 -3.43
N LEU A 117 13.90 -12.08 -2.37
CA LEU A 117 14.24 -11.42 -1.11
C LEU A 117 15.46 -10.49 -1.25
N THR A 118 16.41 -10.83 -2.12
CA THR A 118 17.54 -9.96 -2.44
C THR A 118 17.08 -8.67 -3.11
N LEU A 119 16.18 -8.75 -4.09
CA LEU A 119 15.58 -7.57 -4.72
C LEU A 119 14.85 -6.70 -3.71
N LYS A 120 14.03 -7.31 -2.85
CA LYS A 120 13.30 -6.60 -1.81
C LYS A 120 14.23 -5.83 -0.87
N ARG A 121 15.32 -6.47 -0.43
CA ARG A 121 16.34 -5.84 0.43
C ARG A 121 17.04 -4.70 -0.30
N PHE A 122 17.41 -4.90 -1.57
CA PHE A 122 18.02 -3.87 -2.39
C PHE A 122 17.11 -2.62 -2.47
N LEU A 123 15.83 -2.79 -2.79
CA LEU A 123 14.89 -1.67 -2.86
C LEU A 123 14.75 -0.94 -1.52
N PHE A 124 14.75 -1.68 -0.42
CA PHE A 124 14.70 -1.07 0.90
C PHE A 124 15.87 -0.13 1.16
N GLU A 125 17.09 -0.52 0.77
CA GLU A 125 18.30 0.29 0.97
C GLU A 125 18.45 1.39 -0.09
N ALA A 126 18.23 1.06 -1.35
CA ALA A 126 18.52 1.97 -2.47
C ALA A 126 17.40 2.99 -2.75
N VAL A 127 16.13 2.63 -2.49
CA VAL A 127 14.96 3.46 -2.80
C VAL A 127 14.33 4.00 -1.52
N TYR A 128 13.87 3.12 -0.62
CA TYR A 128 13.05 3.55 0.52
C TYR A 128 13.83 4.31 1.59
N LYS A 129 15.14 4.16 1.64
CA LYS A 129 16.02 4.98 2.50
C LYS A 129 16.66 6.16 1.78
N ASN A 130 16.44 6.30 0.48
CA ASN A 130 17.08 7.34 -0.32
C ASN A 130 16.58 8.72 0.11
N PRO A 131 17.45 9.68 0.46
CA PRO A 131 17.04 11.02 0.89
C PRO A 131 16.25 11.80 -0.17
N VAL A 132 16.52 11.56 -1.46
CA VAL A 132 15.79 12.20 -2.55
C VAL A 132 14.35 11.69 -2.61
N ALA A 133 14.15 10.36 -2.52
CA ALA A 133 12.81 9.77 -2.47
C ALA A 133 12.03 10.23 -1.23
N LYS A 134 12.73 10.46 -0.10
CA LYS A 134 12.14 10.90 1.17
C LYS A 134 11.93 12.41 1.32
N GLY A 135 12.39 13.21 0.36
CA GLY A 135 12.37 14.67 0.47
C GLY A 135 10.99 15.25 0.75
N GLU A 136 9.95 14.69 0.17
CA GLU A 136 8.57 15.15 0.33
C GLU A 136 7.77 14.36 1.40
N GLU A 137 8.31 13.24 1.91
CA GLU A 137 7.60 12.39 2.89
C GLU A 137 7.26 13.15 4.18
N GLY A 138 8.16 14.04 4.61
CA GLY A 138 7.92 14.91 5.78
C GLY A 138 6.68 15.77 5.62
N LYS A 139 6.53 16.42 4.46
CA LYS A 139 5.38 17.27 4.14
C LYS A 139 4.07 16.47 4.08
N ALA A 140 4.09 15.30 3.42
CA ALA A 140 2.94 14.41 3.36
C ALA A 140 2.49 13.97 4.77
N ARG A 141 3.45 13.63 5.62
CA ARG A 141 3.19 13.27 7.03
C ARG A 141 2.56 14.42 7.81
N ASP A 142 3.01 15.64 7.60
CA ASP A 142 2.49 16.82 8.29
C ASP A 142 1.06 17.14 7.82
N ILE A 143 0.74 16.96 6.55
CA ILE A 143 -0.64 17.06 6.02
C ILE A 143 -1.55 16.05 6.73
N VAL A 144 -1.16 14.78 6.76
CA VAL A 144 -1.96 13.72 7.42
C VAL A 144 -2.14 14.02 8.92
N ARG A 145 -1.09 14.46 9.61
CA ARG A 145 -1.17 14.84 11.03
C ARG A 145 -2.11 16.01 11.27
N TYR A 146 -2.04 17.03 10.42
CA TYR A 146 -2.93 18.19 10.50
C TYR A 146 -4.39 17.77 10.34
N LEU A 147 -4.71 17.04 9.28
CA LEU A 147 -6.07 16.57 9.03
C LEU A 147 -6.59 15.66 10.16
N PHE A 148 -5.75 14.77 10.67
CA PHE A 148 -6.10 13.91 11.79
C PHE A 148 -6.43 14.73 13.04
N ALA A 149 -5.54 15.65 13.44
CA ALA A 149 -5.78 16.52 14.59
C ALA A 149 -7.04 17.38 14.43
N TYR A 150 -7.27 17.91 13.21
CA TYR A 150 -8.45 18.70 12.89
C TYR A 150 -9.74 17.90 13.09
N TYR A 151 -9.84 16.68 12.52
CA TYR A 151 -11.06 15.89 12.61
C TYR A 151 -11.28 15.28 13.99
N VAL A 152 -10.22 14.98 14.74
CA VAL A 152 -10.32 14.57 16.15
C VAL A 152 -10.91 15.70 17.00
N ALA A 153 -10.47 16.94 16.79
CA ALA A 153 -10.97 18.11 17.50
C ALA A 153 -12.37 18.55 17.02
N ASN A 154 -12.74 18.22 15.78
CA ASN A 154 -13.98 18.66 15.14
C ASN A 154 -14.75 17.49 14.50
N PRO A 155 -15.18 16.48 15.29
CA PRO A 155 -15.83 15.29 14.71
C PRO A 155 -17.12 15.61 13.96
N HIS A 156 -17.81 16.72 14.28
CA HIS A 156 -18.98 17.22 13.56
C HIS A 156 -18.68 17.65 12.11
N LYS A 157 -17.44 17.80 11.72
CA LYS A 157 -16.99 18.11 10.35
C LYS A 157 -16.74 16.86 9.50
N LEU A 158 -16.75 15.68 10.11
CA LEU A 158 -16.71 14.43 9.38
C LEU A 158 -18.01 14.21 8.58
N PRO A 159 -17.97 13.48 7.45
CA PRO A 159 -19.19 13.01 6.79
C PRO A 159 -20.06 12.18 7.73
N ASP A 160 -21.36 12.14 7.48
CA ASP A 160 -22.39 11.59 8.38
C ASP A 160 -22.04 10.17 8.87
N PHE A 161 -21.63 9.29 7.96
CA PHE A 161 -21.24 7.94 8.31
C PHE A 161 -20.05 7.89 9.28
N TYR A 162 -19.02 8.71 9.06
CA TYR A 162 -17.88 8.75 9.98
C TYR A 162 -18.20 9.45 11.31
N ARG A 163 -19.21 10.31 11.35
CA ARG A 163 -19.69 10.87 12.62
C ARG A 163 -20.33 9.79 13.49
N SER A 164 -21.12 8.88 12.91
CA SER A 164 -21.67 7.76 13.68
C SER A 164 -20.55 6.87 14.26
N ILE A 165 -19.48 6.63 13.51
CA ILE A 165 -18.30 5.91 14.03
C ILE A 165 -17.65 6.70 15.20
N ALA A 166 -17.60 8.03 15.12
CA ALA A 166 -17.04 8.82 16.20
C ALA A 166 -17.86 8.75 17.48
N GLU A 167 -19.19 8.61 17.39
CA GLU A 167 -20.11 8.43 18.51
C GLU A 167 -20.06 7.01 19.08
N GLU A 168 -19.99 5.99 18.24
CA GLU A 168 -19.98 4.59 18.62
C GLU A 168 -18.61 4.09 19.14
N GLU A 169 -17.53 4.57 18.55
CA GLU A 169 -16.17 4.18 18.92
C GLU A 169 -15.41 5.38 19.52
N THR A 170 -14.69 6.14 18.69
CA THR A 170 -13.96 7.36 19.11
C THR A 170 -13.78 8.34 17.95
N PRO A 171 -13.68 9.66 18.21
CA PRO A 171 -13.31 10.65 17.20
C PRO A 171 -11.99 10.33 16.48
N ALA A 172 -10.99 9.79 17.21
CA ALA A 172 -9.70 9.41 16.65
C ALA A 172 -9.84 8.24 15.67
N ARG A 173 -10.70 7.26 15.97
CA ARG A 173 -10.95 6.13 15.08
C ARG A 173 -11.66 6.58 13.81
N ALA A 174 -12.70 7.37 13.93
CA ALA A 174 -13.44 7.93 12.80
C ALA A 174 -12.55 8.79 11.90
N ALA A 175 -11.71 9.64 12.47
CA ALA A 175 -10.74 10.44 11.72
C ALA A 175 -9.74 9.56 10.96
N ALA A 176 -9.22 8.51 11.60
CA ALA A 176 -8.30 7.57 10.95
C ALA A 176 -8.97 6.81 9.81
N ASP A 177 -10.21 6.34 10.00
CA ASP A 177 -10.98 5.65 8.97
C ASP A 177 -11.25 6.57 7.77
N PHE A 178 -11.66 7.81 8.02
CA PHE A 178 -11.94 8.78 6.96
C PHE A 178 -10.67 9.12 6.17
N ILE A 179 -9.56 9.44 6.84
CA ILE A 179 -8.30 9.81 6.17
C ILE A 179 -7.71 8.63 5.41
N SER A 180 -7.78 7.41 5.95
CA SER A 180 -7.26 6.21 5.28
C SER A 180 -7.99 5.87 3.97
N GLY A 181 -9.18 6.38 3.76
CA GLY A 181 -9.96 6.24 2.52
C GLY A 181 -9.71 7.34 1.48
N MET A 182 -8.87 8.33 1.79
CA MET A 182 -8.57 9.42 0.85
C MET A 182 -7.54 8.98 -0.20
N SER A 183 -7.70 9.48 -1.43
CA SER A 183 -6.58 9.52 -2.37
C SER A 183 -5.59 10.63 -1.98
N ASP A 184 -4.33 10.50 -2.39
CA ASP A 184 -3.29 11.50 -2.10
C ASP A 184 -3.72 12.90 -2.55
N ARG A 185 -4.27 12.99 -3.76
CA ARG A 185 -4.76 14.25 -4.31
C ARG A 185 -5.87 14.87 -3.45
N TYR A 186 -6.86 14.07 -3.07
CA TYR A 186 -7.96 14.56 -2.23
C TYR A 186 -7.46 15.03 -0.87
N CYS A 187 -6.49 14.33 -0.29
CA CYS A 187 -5.87 14.70 0.98
C CYS A 187 -5.16 16.07 0.88
N VAL A 188 -4.39 16.28 -0.20
CA VAL A 188 -3.69 17.56 -0.46
C VAL A 188 -4.70 18.69 -0.71
N ASP A 189 -5.65 18.49 -1.62
CA ASP A 189 -6.67 19.51 -1.97
C ASP A 189 -7.49 19.91 -0.72
N LEU A 190 -7.82 18.95 0.14
CA LEU A 190 -8.54 19.21 1.39
C LEU A 190 -7.71 20.04 2.37
N TYR A 191 -6.44 19.68 2.54
CA TYR A 191 -5.51 20.43 3.38
C TYR A 191 -5.33 21.87 2.86
N GLU A 192 -5.08 22.04 1.57
CA GLU A 192 -4.94 23.37 0.96
C GLU A 192 -6.19 24.22 1.16
N GLY A 193 -7.37 23.64 0.97
CA GLY A 193 -8.64 24.32 1.21
C GLY A 193 -8.87 24.78 2.65
N MET A 194 -8.21 24.14 3.62
CA MET A 194 -8.28 24.50 5.04
C MET A 194 -7.23 25.53 5.47
N VAL A 195 -6.05 25.52 4.84
CA VAL A 195 -4.86 26.24 5.33
C VAL A 195 -4.50 27.42 4.43
N ILE A 196 -4.79 27.31 3.13
CA ILE A 196 -4.46 28.36 2.17
C ILE A 196 -5.67 29.29 1.95
N PRO A 197 -5.55 30.60 2.27
CA PRO A 197 -6.61 31.56 1.98
C PRO A 197 -6.91 31.62 0.47
N ARG A 198 -8.18 31.61 0.13
CA ARG A 198 -8.59 31.80 -1.26
C ARG A 198 -8.45 33.29 -1.65
N SER A 199 -7.96 33.52 -2.86
CA SER A 199 -8.00 34.89 -3.44
C SER A 199 -9.44 35.36 -3.61
N TRP A 200 -9.67 36.68 -3.48
CA TRP A 200 -10.97 37.27 -3.78
C TRP A 200 -11.33 36.97 -5.24
N PRO A 201 -12.57 36.56 -5.55
CA PRO A 201 -12.99 36.47 -6.94
C PRO A 201 -12.85 37.85 -7.59
N VAL A 202 -12.09 37.92 -8.67
CA VAL A 202 -12.06 39.11 -9.53
C VAL A 202 -13.42 39.17 -10.19
N LEU A 203 -14.21 40.22 -9.86
CA LEU A 203 -15.48 40.53 -10.52
C LEU A 203 -15.24 40.97 -11.96
#